data_e048f983e47b003faf4f707338a30f7f
#
_entry.id   e048f983e47b003faf4f707338a30f7f
#
_cell.length_a   1.000
_cell.length_b   1.000
_cell.length_c   1.000
_cell.angle_alpha   90.00
_cell.angle_beta   90.00
_cell.angle_gamma   90.00
#
_symmetry.space_group_name_H-M   'P 1'
#
loop_
_entity.id
_entity.type
_entity.pdbx_description
1 polymer ?
#
loop_
_entity_poly.entity_id
_entity_poly.type
_entity_poly.pdbx_seq_one_letter_code
_entity_poly.pdbx_strand_id
1 'polypeptide(L)'
;MAKNIDLSQYGITDVNEVIYNPSYDVLYEEETNPALEGYEKGVVTELGAVNVSTGIFTGRSPKDKFIVEDAITKDTMWWNSKAAPNDNKPISKEIWQDLKGLVSKQLSGKKLFVVDTFCGANETVRLKVRFITEVAWQAHFVKNMFMRPTDAELENYGEPDFTVMNGSKTTNPNWKEQGLNSEVFTVFNLTEKMQIIGGTWYGGEMKKGLFAMMNYYLPLQGMASMHCSANVGKEGDVAIFFGLSGTGKTTLSTDPKRALIGDDEHGWDKDGVFNFEGGCYAKTIDLDKESEPDIYNAIRRDALLENVTVDENGKIDFTDGSVTQNTRVSYPINHIDNIVKPVSKAGHAKKVIFLTADAFGVLPPVSKLTDAQTKYHFLSGFTAKLAGTERGITEPVPTFSSCFGKAFLTLHPTKYAEVLVERMNASGAEAYLVNTGWNGTGKRISIKDTRAIIDSILDGSIEHAPTKIIPIFNLEVPTELANCDAKILDPRDTYQDVAQWQSKAENLANLFVENFVQFTDNEEGKGLVAAGPQL
;
A
#
# COMPACT_ATOMS: atom_id res chain seq x y z
N MET A 1 -0.63 -34.13 -1.38
CA MET A 1 -1.77 -34.92 -1.89
C MET A 1 -2.59 -34.02 -2.79
N ALA A 2 -3.06 -34.50 -3.94
CA ALA A 2 -3.93 -33.72 -4.81
C ALA A 2 -5.27 -33.51 -4.08
N LYS A 3 -5.52 -32.30 -3.61
CA LYS A 3 -6.81 -31.93 -3.02
C LYS A 3 -7.76 -31.71 -4.18
N ASN A 4 -8.83 -32.48 -4.24
CA ASN A 4 -9.88 -32.29 -5.27
C ASN A 4 -10.70 -31.06 -4.85
N ILE A 5 -10.45 -29.92 -5.51
CA ILE A 5 -11.16 -28.66 -5.24
C ILE A 5 -12.29 -28.55 -6.26
N ASP A 6 -13.52 -28.44 -5.76
CA ASP A 6 -14.67 -28.17 -6.62
C ASP A 6 -14.68 -26.70 -7.04
N LEU A 7 -14.42 -26.47 -8.33
CA LEU A 7 -14.44 -25.14 -8.93
C LEU A 7 -15.79 -24.81 -9.59
N SER A 8 -16.73 -25.76 -9.63
CA SER A 8 -18.04 -25.55 -10.24
C SER A 8 -18.86 -24.46 -9.55
N GLN A 9 -18.67 -24.27 -8.24
CA GLN A 9 -19.29 -23.17 -7.48
C GLN A 9 -18.90 -21.78 -7.99
N TYR A 10 -17.78 -21.65 -8.70
CA TYR A 10 -17.32 -20.42 -9.35
C TYR A 10 -17.74 -20.31 -10.81
N GLY A 11 -18.52 -21.29 -11.31
CA GLY A 11 -18.93 -21.38 -12.71
C GLY A 11 -17.82 -21.88 -13.66
N ILE A 12 -16.75 -22.46 -13.11
CA ILE A 12 -15.62 -23.02 -13.87
C ILE A 12 -15.88 -24.51 -14.10
N THR A 13 -15.87 -24.95 -15.36
CA THR A 13 -16.17 -26.33 -15.76
C THR A 13 -15.06 -26.92 -16.62
N ASP A 14 -15.08 -28.24 -16.78
CA ASP A 14 -14.21 -29.00 -17.69
C ASP A 14 -12.71 -28.71 -17.48
N VAL A 15 -12.28 -28.51 -16.22
CA VAL A 15 -10.89 -28.20 -15.89
C VAL A 15 -9.98 -29.37 -16.24
N ASN A 16 -8.93 -29.12 -17.03
CA ASN A 16 -8.02 -30.16 -17.48
C ASN A 16 -7.11 -30.66 -16.33
N GLU A 17 -6.64 -29.74 -15.51
CA GLU A 17 -5.74 -30.02 -14.39
C GLU A 17 -5.85 -28.91 -13.35
N VAL A 18 -5.76 -29.25 -12.06
CA VAL A 18 -5.63 -28.30 -10.95
C VAL A 18 -4.31 -28.53 -10.25
N ILE A 19 -3.42 -27.53 -10.30
CA ILE A 19 -2.21 -27.50 -9.49
C ILE A 19 -2.52 -26.69 -8.22
N TYR A 20 -2.69 -27.42 -7.11
CA TYR A 20 -3.10 -26.84 -5.84
C TYR A 20 -1.88 -26.51 -4.97
N ASN A 21 -1.78 -25.27 -4.51
CA ASN A 21 -0.70 -24.74 -3.68
C ASN A 21 0.70 -25.21 -4.11
N PRO A 22 1.09 -24.96 -5.38
CA PRO A 22 2.36 -25.41 -5.92
C PRO A 22 3.55 -24.93 -5.08
N SER A 23 4.59 -25.75 -5.01
CA SER A 23 5.88 -25.32 -4.47
C SER A 23 6.53 -24.27 -5.38
N TYR A 24 7.54 -23.55 -4.88
CA TYR A 24 8.31 -22.63 -5.72
C TYR A 24 9.01 -23.33 -6.89
N ASP A 25 9.45 -24.57 -6.70
CA ASP A 25 10.07 -25.34 -7.78
C ASP A 25 9.08 -25.66 -8.90
N VAL A 26 7.86 -26.08 -8.55
CA VAL A 26 6.80 -26.32 -9.53
C VAL A 26 6.44 -25.02 -10.27
N LEU A 27 6.29 -23.90 -9.55
CA LEU A 27 6.00 -22.60 -10.16
C LEU A 27 7.11 -22.18 -11.12
N TYR A 28 8.37 -22.33 -10.71
CA TYR A 28 9.51 -22.01 -11.53
C TYR A 28 9.54 -22.83 -12.83
N GLU A 29 9.29 -24.14 -12.76
CA GLU A 29 9.22 -25.00 -13.94
C GLU A 29 8.06 -24.60 -14.87
N GLU A 30 6.90 -24.30 -14.29
CA GLU A 30 5.70 -23.93 -15.04
C GLU A 30 5.84 -22.56 -15.72
N GLU A 31 6.34 -21.53 -15.03
CA GLU A 31 6.44 -20.17 -15.56
C GLU A 31 7.62 -19.94 -16.51
N THR A 32 8.66 -20.82 -16.46
CA THR A 32 9.81 -20.78 -17.37
C THR A 32 9.76 -21.83 -18.47
N ASN A 33 8.64 -22.55 -18.59
CA ASN A 33 8.46 -23.58 -19.61
C ASN A 33 8.71 -22.99 -21.01
N PRO A 34 9.64 -23.57 -21.81
CA PRO A 34 9.98 -23.07 -23.15
C PRO A 34 8.80 -22.98 -24.13
N ALA A 35 7.75 -23.78 -23.89
CA ALA A 35 6.54 -23.78 -24.73
C ALA A 35 5.62 -22.59 -24.47
N LEU A 36 5.83 -21.82 -23.42
CA LEU A 36 5.06 -20.60 -23.15
C LEU A 36 5.45 -19.46 -24.07
N GLU A 37 4.47 -18.64 -24.43
CA GLU A 37 4.64 -17.47 -25.26
C GLU A 37 4.00 -16.24 -24.62
N GLY A 38 4.37 -15.05 -25.11
CA GLY A 38 3.77 -13.78 -24.69
C GLY A 38 3.97 -13.49 -23.20
N TYR A 39 2.90 -13.01 -22.56
CA TYR A 39 2.96 -12.56 -21.16
C TYR A 39 2.87 -13.69 -20.12
N GLU A 40 2.71 -14.93 -20.56
CA GLU A 40 2.78 -16.09 -19.65
C GLU A 40 4.22 -16.52 -19.37
N LYS A 41 5.13 -16.19 -20.28
CA LYS A 41 6.52 -16.67 -20.25
C LYS A 41 7.38 -15.86 -19.31
N GLY A 42 7.93 -16.53 -18.32
CA GLY A 42 8.99 -16.00 -17.46
C GLY A 42 10.39 -16.21 -18.06
N VAL A 43 11.28 -15.26 -17.79
CA VAL A 43 12.69 -15.30 -18.19
C VAL A 43 13.55 -15.34 -16.93
N VAL A 44 14.43 -16.33 -16.84
CA VAL A 44 15.36 -16.46 -15.71
C VAL A 44 16.46 -15.42 -15.82
N THR A 45 16.71 -14.69 -14.74
CA THR A 45 17.74 -13.66 -14.66
C THR A 45 19.04 -14.17 -14.06
N GLU A 46 20.11 -13.39 -14.23
CA GLU A 46 21.44 -13.68 -13.65
C GLU A 46 21.43 -13.80 -12.13
N LEU A 47 20.45 -13.18 -11.44
CA LEU A 47 20.27 -13.27 -9.99
C LEU A 47 19.40 -14.47 -9.56
N GLY A 48 18.90 -15.26 -10.52
CA GLY A 48 18.06 -16.42 -10.26
C GLY A 48 16.56 -16.13 -10.09
N ALA A 49 16.17 -14.86 -10.02
CA ALA A 49 14.76 -14.45 -10.06
C ALA A 49 14.18 -14.60 -11.46
N VAL A 50 12.88 -14.83 -11.56
CA VAL A 50 12.17 -14.85 -12.85
C VAL A 50 11.62 -13.47 -13.15
N ASN A 51 11.78 -12.99 -14.38
CA ASN A 51 11.21 -11.74 -14.87
C ASN A 51 10.06 -12.01 -15.84
N VAL A 52 8.96 -11.30 -15.68
CA VAL A 52 7.77 -11.40 -16.51
C VAL A 52 7.34 -10.04 -17.05
N SER A 53 6.59 -10.06 -18.16
CA SER A 53 5.96 -8.86 -18.72
C SER A 53 4.48 -8.83 -18.37
N THR A 54 3.99 -7.67 -17.92
CA THR A 54 2.56 -7.45 -17.69
C THR A 54 1.87 -6.72 -18.86
N GLY A 55 2.53 -6.65 -20.01
CA GLY A 55 2.01 -6.03 -21.22
C GLY A 55 1.91 -4.52 -21.08
N ILE A 56 0.84 -3.95 -21.61
CA ILE A 56 0.60 -2.50 -21.56
C ILE A 56 0.19 -2.01 -20.17
N PHE A 57 -0.25 -2.92 -19.29
CA PHE A 57 -0.66 -2.59 -17.92
C PHE A 57 0.51 -2.79 -16.97
N THR A 58 1.37 -1.79 -16.87
CA THR A 58 2.54 -1.80 -15.96
C THR A 58 2.23 -1.21 -14.59
N GLY A 59 0.96 -0.99 -14.29
CA GLY A 59 0.42 -0.49 -13.03
C GLY A 59 -1.06 -0.81 -12.92
N ARG A 60 -1.66 -0.53 -11.75
CA ARG A 60 -3.10 -0.70 -11.54
C ARG A 60 -3.91 0.22 -12.46
N SER A 61 -5.14 -0.19 -12.72
CA SER A 61 -6.12 0.58 -13.47
C SER A 61 -7.30 1.02 -12.58
N PRO A 62 -7.14 2.09 -11.77
CA PRO A 62 -8.19 2.52 -10.82
C PRO A 62 -9.47 2.97 -11.52
N LYS A 63 -9.38 3.41 -12.79
CA LYS A 63 -10.56 3.77 -13.58
C LYS A 63 -11.43 2.56 -13.95
N ASP A 64 -10.86 1.36 -13.94
CA ASP A 64 -11.52 0.09 -14.27
C ASP A 64 -11.88 -0.73 -13.02
N LYS A 65 -11.78 -0.11 -11.82
CA LYS A 65 -12.23 -0.68 -10.55
C LYS A 65 -13.72 -0.40 -10.33
N PHE A 66 -14.48 -1.45 -10.01
CA PHE A 66 -15.91 -1.37 -9.72
C PHE A 66 -16.28 -2.25 -8.51
N ILE A 67 -17.36 -1.88 -7.84
CA ILE A 67 -17.89 -2.61 -6.69
C ILE A 67 -19.40 -2.80 -6.91
N VAL A 68 -19.91 -4.00 -6.66
CA VAL A 68 -21.34 -4.29 -6.77
C VAL A 68 -22.10 -3.49 -5.71
N GLU A 69 -23.07 -2.69 -6.16
CA GLU A 69 -24.00 -2.00 -5.28
C GLU A 69 -25.15 -2.94 -4.90
N ASP A 70 -25.22 -3.26 -3.62
CA ASP A 70 -26.27 -4.12 -3.07
C ASP A 70 -26.64 -3.72 -1.63
N ALA A 71 -27.43 -4.53 -0.95
CA ALA A 71 -27.87 -4.25 0.41
C ALA A 71 -26.74 -4.10 1.44
N ILE A 72 -25.56 -4.72 1.19
CA ILE A 72 -24.40 -4.63 2.08
C ILE A 72 -23.64 -3.33 1.84
N THR A 73 -23.39 -2.98 0.57
CA THR A 73 -22.49 -1.91 0.19
C THR A 73 -23.16 -0.55 0.08
N LYS A 74 -24.46 -0.52 -0.21
CA LYS A 74 -25.23 0.70 -0.50
C LYS A 74 -25.03 1.81 0.54
N ASP A 75 -25.12 1.47 1.82
CA ASP A 75 -25.11 2.43 2.93
C ASP A 75 -23.76 2.49 3.68
N THR A 76 -22.83 1.59 3.36
CA THR A 76 -21.53 1.51 4.04
C THR A 76 -20.37 1.98 3.20
N MET A 77 -20.46 1.82 1.89
CA MET A 77 -19.39 2.18 0.95
C MET A 77 -19.24 3.68 0.79
N TRP A 78 -18.01 4.16 0.77
CA TRP A 78 -17.70 5.53 0.34
C TRP A 78 -17.72 5.64 -1.17
N TRP A 79 -18.91 5.86 -1.71
CA TRP A 79 -19.11 5.89 -3.15
C TRP A 79 -18.51 7.12 -3.82
N ASN A 80 -18.02 6.94 -5.04
CA ASN A 80 -17.56 8.03 -5.89
C ASN A 80 -18.70 9.03 -6.16
N SER A 81 -18.41 10.32 -5.95
CA SER A 81 -19.32 11.41 -6.24
C SER A 81 -18.57 12.65 -6.72
N LYS A 82 -19.29 13.65 -7.22
CA LYS A 82 -18.68 14.95 -7.59
C LYS A 82 -18.10 15.67 -6.37
N ALA A 83 -18.72 15.53 -5.21
CA ALA A 83 -18.27 16.17 -3.96
C ALA A 83 -17.09 15.44 -3.33
N ALA A 84 -17.00 14.11 -3.51
CA ALA A 84 -15.95 13.26 -2.98
C ALA A 84 -15.45 12.29 -4.05
N PRO A 85 -14.70 12.76 -5.05
CA PRO A 85 -14.21 11.90 -6.12
C PRO A 85 -13.23 10.85 -5.58
N ASN A 86 -13.50 9.58 -5.90
CA ASN A 86 -12.70 8.42 -5.50
C ASN A 86 -12.88 7.27 -6.51
N ASP A 87 -12.27 6.11 -6.24
CA ASP A 87 -12.26 4.97 -7.18
C ASP A 87 -13.34 3.91 -6.88
N ASN A 88 -14.27 4.16 -5.94
CA ASN A 88 -15.35 3.22 -5.63
C ASN A 88 -16.57 3.50 -6.50
N LYS A 89 -16.60 2.92 -7.69
CA LYS A 89 -17.67 3.08 -8.66
C LYS A 89 -18.66 1.92 -8.54
N PRO A 90 -19.96 2.19 -8.46
CA PRO A 90 -20.97 1.14 -8.39
C PRO A 90 -21.19 0.45 -9.73
N ILE A 91 -21.49 -0.85 -9.70
CA ILE A 91 -22.11 -1.59 -10.81
C ILE A 91 -23.27 -2.43 -10.30
N SER A 92 -24.17 -2.80 -11.25
CA SER A 92 -25.31 -3.65 -10.95
C SER A 92 -24.90 -5.13 -10.81
N LYS A 93 -25.80 -5.92 -10.19
CA LYS A 93 -25.63 -7.37 -10.09
C LYS A 93 -25.65 -8.06 -11.46
N GLU A 94 -26.39 -7.53 -12.40
CA GLU A 94 -26.48 -8.07 -13.77
C GLU A 94 -25.12 -7.93 -14.47
N ILE A 95 -24.50 -6.75 -14.42
CA ILE A 95 -23.15 -6.52 -14.98
C ILE A 95 -22.12 -7.42 -14.29
N TRP A 96 -22.21 -7.57 -12.95
CA TRP A 96 -21.36 -8.52 -12.22
C TRP A 96 -21.47 -9.93 -12.75
N GLN A 97 -22.70 -10.44 -12.99
CA GLN A 97 -22.90 -11.80 -13.50
C GLN A 97 -22.33 -11.98 -14.90
N ASP A 98 -22.50 -10.98 -15.77
CA ASP A 98 -21.91 -10.99 -17.11
C ASP A 98 -20.38 -11.08 -17.05
N LEU A 99 -19.72 -10.22 -16.25
CA LEU A 99 -18.26 -10.19 -16.11
C LEU A 99 -17.72 -11.46 -15.44
N LYS A 100 -18.40 -11.97 -14.40
CA LYS A 100 -18.08 -13.24 -13.77
C LYS A 100 -18.16 -14.39 -14.78
N GLY A 101 -19.19 -14.39 -15.61
CA GLY A 101 -19.36 -15.36 -16.70
C GLY A 101 -18.21 -15.35 -17.70
N LEU A 102 -17.69 -14.17 -18.06
CA LEU A 102 -16.51 -14.06 -18.94
C LEU A 102 -15.27 -14.69 -18.31
N VAL A 103 -15.00 -14.38 -17.03
CA VAL A 103 -13.84 -14.94 -16.31
C VAL A 103 -13.99 -16.44 -16.11
N SER A 104 -15.15 -16.92 -15.68
CA SER A 104 -15.43 -18.35 -15.49
C SER A 104 -15.25 -19.14 -16.80
N LYS A 105 -15.75 -18.59 -17.91
CA LYS A 105 -15.59 -19.17 -19.25
C LYS A 105 -14.11 -19.21 -19.66
N GLN A 106 -13.35 -18.14 -19.39
CA GLN A 106 -11.91 -18.09 -19.71
C GLN A 106 -11.14 -19.18 -18.97
N LEU A 107 -11.46 -19.41 -17.70
CA LEU A 107 -10.78 -20.38 -16.84
C LEU A 107 -11.26 -21.82 -17.07
N SER A 108 -12.42 -22.03 -17.69
CA SER A 108 -12.96 -23.36 -18.00
C SER A 108 -12.13 -24.04 -19.08
N GLY A 109 -11.98 -25.38 -19.00
CA GLY A 109 -11.20 -26.19 -19.95
C GLY A 109 -9.69 -25.92 -19.90
N LYS A 110 -9.17 -25.37 -18.83
CA LYS A 110 -7.75 -25.00 -18.68
C LYS A 110 -7.05 -25.86 -17.62
N LYS A 111 -5.70 -25.82 -17.64
CA LYS A 111 -4.88 -26.09 -16.48
C LYS A 111 -4.92 -24.85 -15.57
N LEU A 112 -5.24 -25.03 -14.30
CA LEU A 112 -5.42 -23.95 -13.33
C LEU A 112 -4.49 -24.10 -12.14
N PHE A 113 -4.01 -22.96 -11.68
CA PHE A 113 -3.30 -22.83 -10.40
C PHE A 113 -4.30 -22.31 -9.36
N VAL A 114 -4.45 -23.04 -8.28
CA VAL A 114 -5.29 -22.66 -7.14
C VAL A 114 -4.39 -22.51 -5.93
N VAL A 115 -4.33 -21.27 -5.40
CA VAL A 115 -3.44 -20.94 -4.28
C VAL A 115 -4.28 -20.46 -3.11
N ASP A 116 -4.31 -21.23 -2.04
CA ASP A 116 -4.94 -20.87 -0.77
C ASP A 116 -3.89 -20.22 0.13
N THR A 117 -4.21 -19.05 0.67
CA THR A 117 -3.32 -18.18 1.44
C THR A 117 -4.06 -17.56 2.61
N PHE A 118 -3.32 -16.83 3.45
CA PHE A 118 -3.93 -15.93 4.42
C PHE A 118 -3.55 -14.48 4.12
N CYS A 119 -4.52 -13.57 4.25
CA CYS A 119 -4.28 -12.14 4.29
C CYS A 119 -4.34 -11.67 5.75
N GLY A 120 -3.19 -11.39 6.34
CA GLY A 120 -3.01 -11.02 7.74
C GLY A 120 -2.21 -12.04 8.56
N ALA A 121 -1.26 -11.54 9.36
CA ALA A 121 -0.43 -12.36 10.25
C ALA A 121 -1.12 -12.72 11.56
N ASN A 122 -2.20 -12.02 11.94
CA ASN A 122 -2.95 -12.34 13.14
C ASN A 122 -4.00 -13.41 12.84
N GLU A 123 -3.83 -14.57 13.44
CA GLU A 123 -4.67 -15.77 13.23
C GLU A 123 -6.15 -15.56 13.56
N THR A 124 -6.48 -14.61 14.45
CA THR A 124 -7.87 -14.37 14.89
C THR A 124 -8.66 -13.50 13.93
N VAL A 125 -7.99 -12.74 13.05
CA VAL A 125 -8.63 -11.74 12.17
C VAL A 125 -8.22 -11.84 10.70
N ARG A 126 -7.31 -12.77 10.36
CA ARG A 126 -6.87 -13.00 8.99
C ARG A 126 -8.00 -13.55 8.12
N LEU A 127 -7.98 -13.18 6.84
CA LEU A 127 -8.85 -13.78 5.82
C LEU A 127 -8.19 -15.00 5.19
N LYS A 128 -8.94 -16.09 5.02
CA LYS A 128 -8.59 -17.19 4.12
C LYS A 128 -8.92 -16.77 2.70
N VAL A 129 -7.90 -16.69 1.84
CA VAL A 129 -8.05 -16.20 0.46
C VAL A 129 -7.65 -17.25 -0.53
N ARG A 130 -8.55 -17.57 -1.46
CA ARG A 130 -8.28 -18.46 -2.60
C ARG A 130 -8.06 -17.66 -3.86
N PHE A 131 -6.94 -17.89 -4.52
CA PHE A 131 -6.65 -17.36 -5.84
C PHE A 131 -6.78 -18.44 -6.89
N ILE A 132 -7.44 -18.13 -8.01
CA ILE A 132 -7.65 -19.03 -9.15
C ILE A 132 -7.17 -18.32 -10.41
N THR A 133 -6.18 -18.89 -11.09
CA THR A 133 -5.60 -18.33 -12.33
C THR A 133 -5.12 -19.45 -13.26
N GLU A 134 -5.07 -19.19 -14.56
CA GLU A 134 -4.43 -20.06 -15.54
C GLU A 134 -2.94 -19.74 -15.78
N VAL A 135 -2.39 -18.70 -15.12
CA VAL A 135 -1.04 -18.18 -15.33
C VAL A 135 -0.14 -18.51 -14.13
N ALA A 136 0.92 -19.28 -14.37
CA ALA A 136 1.80 -19.77 -13.32
C ALA A 136 2.46 -18.63 -12.51
N TRP A 137 3.01 -17.62 -13.17
CA TRP A 137 3.67 -16.53 -12.47
C TRP A 137 2.69 -15.65 -11.64
N GLN A 138 1.41 -15.61 -11.99
CA GLN A 138 0.41 -14.95 -11.13
C GLN A 138 0.18 -15.74 -9.83
N ALA A 139 0.22 -17.07 -9.91
CA ALA A 139 0.22 -17.92 -8.72
C ALA A 139 1.51 -17.75 -7.89
N HIS A 140 2.66 -17.57 -8.56
CA HIS A 140 3.92 -17.23 -7.90
C HIS A 140 3.84 -15.87 -7.18
N PHE A 141 3.31 -14.84 -7.85
CA PHE A 141 3.11 -13.52 -7.28
C PHE A 141 2.29 -13.58 -5.98
N VAL A 142 1.12 -14.22 -5.99
CA VAL A 142 0.30 -14.31 -4.79
C VAL A 142 0.92 -15.16 -3.69
N LYS A 143 1.67 -16.20 -4.04
CA LYS A 143 2.46 -16.99 -3.10
C LYS A 143 3.55 -16.17 -2.41
N ASN A 144 4.18 -15.23 -3.13
CA ASN A 144 5.12 -14.27 -2.54
C ASN A 144 4.41 -13.28 -1.63
N MET A 145 3.30 -12.71 -2.08
CA MET A 145 2.69 -11.56 -1.43
C MET A 145 1.83 -11.90 -0.22
N PHE A 146 1.19 -13.08 -0.19
CA PHE A 146 0.31 -13.45 0.91
C PHE A 146 0.97 -14.44 1.87
N MET A 147 0.42 -14.56 3.07
CA MET A 147 0.92 -15.50 4.07
C MET A 147 0.69 -16.93 3.60
N ARG A 148 1.76 -17.69 3.56
CA ARG A 148 1.75 -19.10 3.11
C ARG A 148 1.30 -19.99 4.27
N PRO A 149 0.19 -20.73 4.11
CA PRO A 149 -0.22 -21.71 5.09
C PRO A 149 0.82 -22.83 5.22
N THR A 150 0.95 -23.37 6.42
CA THR A 150 1.65 -24.63 6.67
C THR A 150 0.84 -25.81 6.11
N ASP A 151 1.46 -26.98 5.96
CA ASP A 151 0.76 -28.19 5.48
C ASP A 151 -0.43 -28.53 6.38
N ALA A 152 -0.28 -28.42 7.71
CA ALA A 152 -1.35 -28.68 8.67
C ALA A 152 -2.52 -27.66 8.55
N GLU A 153 -2.20 -26.40 8.24
CA GLU A 153 -3.23 -25.39 7.97
C GLU A 153 -3.94 -25.64 6.64
N LEU A 154 -3.23 -26.11 5.62
CA LEU A 154 -3.84 -26.50 4.34
C LEU A 154 -4.75 -27.71 4.47
N GLU A 155 -4.41 -28.71 5.29
CA GLU A 155 -5.30 -29.84 5.57
C GLU A 155 -6.63 -29.40 6.17
N ASN A 156 -6.61 -28.38 7.02
CA ASN A 156 -7.75 -27.86 7.74
C ASN A 156 -8.30 -26.54 7.17
N TYR A 157 -7.89 -26.16 5.96
CA TYR A 157 -8.20 -24.83 5.39
C TYR A 157 -9.71 -24.61 5.22
N GLY A 158 -10.43 -25.62 4.75
CA GLY A 158 -11.88 -25.51 4.49
C GLY A 158 -12.21 -24.57 3.33
N GLU A 159 -13.37 -23.90 3.42
CA GLU A 159 -13.77 -22.90 2.44
C GLU A 159 -13.04 -21.58 2.67
N PRO A 160 -12.70 -20.83 1.61
CA PRO A 160 -12.10 -19.50 1.74
C PRO A 160 -13.13 -18.48 2.25
N ASP A 161 -12.62 -17.45 2.94
CA ASP A 161 -13.43 -16.29 3.31
C ASP A 161 -13.59 -15.31 2.14
N PHE A 162 -12.64 -15.34 1.20
CA PHE A 162 -12.66 -14.51 0.00
C PHE A 162 -11.97 -15.23 -1.17
N THR A 163 -12.51 -15.07 -2.40
CA THR A 163 -11.96 -15.69 -3.61
C THR A 163 -11.59 -14.64 -4.65
N VAL A 164 -10.42 -14.79 -5.28
CA VAL A 164 -9.97 -13.98 -6.40
C VAL A 164 -9.87 -14.85 -7.64
N MET A 165 -10.64 -14.53 -8.67
CA MET A 165 -10.56 -15.17 -9.99
C MET A 165 -9.86 -14.22 -10.96
N ASN A 166 -8.72 -14.62 -11.49
CA ASN A 166 -7.95 -13.82 -12.44
C ASN A 166 -8.02 -14.42 -13.85
N GLY A 167 -8.78 -13.76 -14.71
CA GLY A 167 -8.92 -14.08 -16.13
C GLY A 167 -8.23 -13.04 -17.02
N SER A 168 -6.92 -12.78 -16.79
CA SER A 168 -6.15 -11.75 -17.51
C SER A 168 -6.28 -11.78 -19.03
N LYS A 169 -6.54 -12.97 -19.59
CA LYS A 169 -6.67 -13.18 -21.06
C LYS A 169 -8.04 -12.80 -21.63
N THR A 170 -9.05 -12.55 -20.79
CA THR A 170 -10.37 -12.15 -21.27
C THR A 170 -10.61 -10.65 -21.04
N THR A 171 -11.33 -10.04 -21.97
CA THR A 171 -11.79 -8.65 -21.87
C THR A 171 -13.30 -8.58 -21.99
N ASN A 172 -13.88 -7.45 -21.63
CA ASN A 172 -15.32 -7.22 -21.75
C ASN A 172 -15.68 -6.54 -23.08
N PRO A 173 -16.26 -7.23 -24.05
CA PRO A 173 -16.64 -6.62 -25.33
C PRO A 173 -17.79 -5.62 -25.20
N ASN A 174 -18.61 -5.72 -24.16
CA ASN A 174 -19.83 -4.92 -23.96
C ASN A 174 -19.62 -3.71 -23.03
N TRP A 175 -18.39 -3.34 -22.75
CA TRP A 175 -18.07 -2.32 -21.76
C TRP A 175 -18.74 -0.96 -22.02
N LYS A 176 -18.86 -0.56 -23.30
CA LYS A 176 -19.50 0.71 -23.69
C LYS A 176 -20.99 0.71 -23.37
N GLU A 177 -21.69 -0.38 -23.72
CA GLU A 177 -23.11 -0.54 -23.46
C GLU A 177 -23.43 -0.61 -21.98
N GLN A 178 -22.51 -1.18 -21.20
CA GLN A 178 -22.61 -1.29 -19.75
C GLN A 178 -22.12 -0.01 -19.01
N GLY A 179 -21.63 0.99 -19.74
CA GLY A 179 -21.17 2.25 -19.15
C GLY A 179 -19.86 2.15 -18.35
N LEU A 180 -19.04 1.13 -18.62
CA LEU A 180 -17.75 0.94 -17.98
C LEU A 180 -16.67 1.79 -18.66
N ASN A 181 -15.50 1.95 -18.00
CA ASN A 181 -14.44 2.82 -18.50
C ASN A 181 -13.69 2.25 -19.70
N SER A 182 -13.45 0.94 -19.70
CA SER A 182 -12.78 0.22 -20.79
C SER A 182 -13.18 -1.25 -20.80
N GLU A 183 -12.60 -2.02 -21.72
CA GLU A 183 -12.77 -3.48 -21.80
C GLU A 183 -12.09 -4.24 -20.63
N VAL A 184 -11.23 -3.56 -19.88
CA VAL A 184 -10.54 -4.08 -18.69
C VAL A 184 -11.42 -3.88 -17.46
N PHE A 185 -11.36 -4.80 -16.51
CA PHE A 185 -12.16 -4.68 -15.30
C PHE A 185 -11.51 -5.37 -14.09
N THR A 186 -11.66 -4.74 -12.95
CA THR A 186 -11.39 -5.29 -11.61
C THR A 186 -12.62 -5.04 -10.76
N VAL A 187 -13.36 -6.08 -10.42
CA VAL A 187 -14.68 -5.95 -9.80
C VAL A 187 -14.77 -6.75 -8.51
N PHE A 188 -15.38 -6.14 -7.49
CA PHE A 188 -15.61 -6.72 -6.19
C PHE A 188 -17.10 -6.93 -5.93
N ASN A 189 -17.44 -8.11 -5.44
CA ASN A 189 -18.76 -8.43 -4.89
C ASN A 189 -18.61 -8.89 -3.43
N LEU A 190 -19.05 -8.06 -2.50
CA LEU A 190 -18.87 -8.32 -1.07
C LEU A 190 -19.89 -9.38 -0.56
N THR A 191 -21.06 -9.49 -1.19
CA THR A 191 -22.03 -10.52 -0.88
C THR A 191 -21.54 -11.90 -1.28
N GLU A 192 -20.96 -12.03 -2.47
CA GLU A 192 -20.34 -13.28 -2.95
C GLU A 192 -18.93 -13.48 -2.41
N LYS A 193 -18.35 -12.46 -1.74
CA LYS A 193 -16.96 -12.46 -1.22
C LYS A 193 -15.95 -12.80 -2.31
N MET A 194 -16.02 -12.08 -3.40
CA MET A 194 -15.21 -12.34 -4.59
C MET A 194 -14.66 -11.06 -5.21
N GLN A 195 -13.46 -11.21 -5.80
CA GLN A 195 -12.88 -10.31 -6.78
C GLN A 195 -12.72 -11.04 -8.11
N ILE A 196 -13.07 -10.39 -9.21
CA ILE A 196 -12.77 -10.87 -10.55
C ILE A 196 -11.91 -9.84 -11.29
N ILE A 197 -10.96 -10.33 -12.09
CA ILE A 197 -10.05 -9.51 -12.87
C ILE A 197 -10.09 -9.99 -14.33
N GLY A 198 -10.18 -9.05 -15.26
CA GLY A 198 -10.11 -9.33 -16.69
C GLY A 198 -9.32 -8.26 -17.44
N GLY A 199 -8.57 -8.67 -18.46
CA GLY A 199 -7.86 -7.81 -19.41
C GLY A 199 -6.56 -7.16 -18.92
N THR A 200 -6.25 -7.22 -17.65
CA THR A 200 -4.96 -6.75 -17.09
C THR A 200 -4.12 -7.91 -16.56
N TRP A 201 -2.80 -7.80 -16.77
CA TRP A 201 -1.83 -8.79 -16.29
C TRP A 201 -1.10 -8.34 -15.03
N TYR A 202 -1.26 -7.09 -14.61
CA TYR A 202 -0.53 -6.51 -13.49
C TYR A 202 -0.85 -7.21 -12.16
N GLY A 203 0.16 -7.82 -11.54
CA GLY A 203 0.02 -8.58 -10.29
C GLY A 203 -0.54 -7.76 -9.12
N GLY A 204 -0.21 -6.49 -9.07
CA GLY A 204 -0.66 -5.56 -8.04
C GLY A 204 -2.19 -5.37 -7.93
N GLU A 205 -2.97 -5.76 -8.95
CA GLU A 205 -4.45 -5.76 -8.84
C GLU A 205 -4.94 -6.79 -7.80
N MET A 206 -4.35 -7.98 -7.76
CA MET A 206 -4.68 -9.00 -6.75
C MET A 206 -4.28 -8.55 -5.35
N LYS A 207 -3.05 -8.01 -5.20
CA LYS A 207 -2.54 -7.51 -3.92
C LYS A 207 -3.40 -6.39 -3.35
N LYS A 208 -3.55 -5.32 -4.11
CA LYS A 208 -4.27 -4.11 -3.66
C LYS A 208 -5.79 -4.31 -3.58
N GLY A 209 -6.32 -5.28 -4.31
CA GLY A 209 -7.69 -5.71 -4.16
C GLY A 209 -7.97 -6.24 -2.75
N LEU A 210 -7.12 -7.11 -2.23
CA LEU A 210 -7.25 -7.63 -0.87
C LEU A 210 -7.02 -6.53 0.18
N PHE A 211 -6.09 -5.60 -0.05
CA PHE A 211 -5.94 -4.45 0.83
C PHE A 211 -7.22 -3.61 0.90
N ALA A 212 -7.88 -3.37 -0.22
CA ALA A 212 -9.18 -2.67 -0.23
C ALA A 212 -10.26 -3.45 0.56
N MET A 213 -10.24 -4.79 0.52
CA MET A 213 -11.17 -5.61 1.30
C MET A 213 -10.84 -5.57 2.80
N MET A 214 -9.57 -5.61 3.20
CA MET A 214 -9.18 -5.40 4.59
C MET A 214 -9.59 -4.01 5.07
N ASN A 215 -9.48 -2.98 4.23
CA ASN A 215 -9.98 -1.62 4.50
C ASN A 215 -11.50 -1.54 4.64
N TYR A 216 -12.24 -2.51 4.13
CA TYR A 216 -13.67 -2.62 4.38
C TYR A 216 -13.98 -3.35 5.68
N TYR A 217 -13.44 -4.55 5.84
CA TYR A 217 -13.84 -5.44 6.92
C TYR A 217 -13.30 -5.02 8.29
N LEU A 218 -12.05 -4.60 8.40
CA LEU A 218 -11.41 -4.35 9.69
C LEU A 218 -11.95 -3.12 10.42
N PRO A 219 -12.11 -1.92 9.77
CA PRO A 219 -12.61 -0.76 10.48
C PRO A 219 -14.07 -0.91 10.97
N LEU A 220 -14.89 -1.69 10.27
CA LEU A 220 -16.25 -2.02 10.71
C LEU A 220 -16.26 -2.88 12.00
N GLN A 221 -15.14 -3.53 12.31
CA GLN A 221 -14.94 -4.32 13.53
C GLN A 221 -14.10 -3.58 14.58
N GLY A 222 -13.85 -2.27 14.40
CA GLY A 222 -13.05 -1.46 15.32
C GLY A 222 -11.54 -1.75 15.28
N MET A 223 -11.05 -2.31 14.17
CA MET A 223 -9.63 -2.55 13.92
C MET A 223 -9.08 -1.58 12.88
N ALA A 224 -7.89 -1.02 13.12
CA ALA A 224 -7.28 -0.16 12.13
C ALA A 224 -6.75 -0.98 10.94
N SER A 225 -6.98 -0.49 9.73
CA SER A 225 -6.37 -0.96 8.49
C SER A 225 -5.58 0.20 7.90
N MET A 226 -4.29 -0.01 7.62
CA MET A 226 -3.32 1.06 7.47
C MET A 226 -2.39 0.81 6.28
N HIS A 227 -2.25 1.83 5.41
CA HIS A 227 -1.22 1.89 4.38
C HIS A 227 0.06 2.50 4.99
N CYS A 228 0.84 1.67 5.65
CA CYS A 228 2.02 2.07 6.39
C CYS A 228 3.08 0.97 6.40
N SER A 229 4.32 1.33 6.65
CA SER A 229 5.34 0.39 7.09
C SER A 229 5.40 0.33 8.62
N ALA A 230 5.92 -0.77 9.16
CA ALA A 230 6.02 -0.95 10.61
C ALA A 230 7.30 -1.72 10.99
N ASN A 231 7.92 -1.31 12.08
CA ASN A 231 9.06 -1.99 12.67
C ASN A 231 8.95 -2.05 14.20
N VAL A 232 9.77 -2.87 14.83
CA VAL A 232 9.83 -3.02 16.28
C VAL A 232 11.25 -2.97 16.79
N GLY A 233 11.48 -2.20 17.83
CA GLY A 233 12.75 -2.10 18.54
C GLY A 233 12.97 -3.30 19.48
N LYS A 234 14.17 -3.35 20.06
CA LYS A 234 14.59 -4.43 21.00
C LYS A 234 13.75 -4.50 22.26
N GLU A 235 13.20 -3.38 22.70
CA GLU A 235 12.33 -3.27 23.88
C GLU A 235 10.86 -3.60 23.56
N GLY A 236 10.56 -4.01 22.33
CA GLY A 236 9.19 -4.31 21.88
C GLY A 236 8.39 -3.07 21.50
N ASP A 237 9.02 -1.93 21.39
CA ASP A 237 8.45 -0.65 20.99
C ASP A 237 8.19 -0.63 19.49
N VAL A 238 6.93 -0.68 19.11
CA VAL A 238 6.50 -0.66 17.71
C VAL A 238 6.36 0.79 17.23
N ALA A 239 6.88 1.06 16.03
CA ALA A 239 6.66 2.29 15.29
C ALA A 239 6.01 2.01 13.95
N ILE A 240 5.05 2.86 13.56
CA ILE A 240 4.39 2.81 12.26
C ILE A 240 4.63 4.10 11.48
N PHE A 241 4.88 3.96 10.18
CA PHE A 241 5.25 5.04 9.28
C PHE A 241 4.26 5.13 8.14
N PHE A 242 3.48 6.19 8.10
CA PHE A 242 2.66 6.54 6.95
C PHE A 242 3.43 7.47 6.02
N GLY A 243 3.17 7.39 4.73
CA GLY A 243 3.77 8.29 3.76
C GLY A 243 3.52 7.84 2.34
N LEU A 244 3.45 8.79 1.44
CA LEU A 244 3.32 8.56 0.00
C LEU A 244 4.69 8.30 -0.63
N SER A 245 4.70 7.94 -1.91
CA SER A 245 5.94 7.74 -2.67
C SER A 245 6.83 9.00 -2.61
N GLY A 246 8.12 8.80 -2.38
CA GLY A 246 9.11 9.90 -2.31
C GLY A 246 9.26 10.57 -0.94
N THR A 247 8.44 10.22 0.06
CA THR A 247 8.57 10.76 1.43
C THR A 247 9.64 10.06 2.28
N GLY A 248 10.19 8.94 1.81
CA GLY A 248 11.21 8.16 2.52
C GLY A 248 10.65 7.04 3.40
N LYS A 249 9.37 6.65 3.23
CA LYS A 249 8.72 5.60 4.05
C LYS A 249 9.58 4.34 4.18
N THR A 250 9.97 3.72 3.08
CA THR A 250 10.79 2.50 3.09
C THR A 250 12.17 2.73 3.70
N THR A 251 12.85 3.80 3.29
CA THR A 251 14.21 4.13 3.78
C THR A 251 14.25 4.40 5.29
N LEU A 252 13.23 5.07 5.82
CA LEU A 252 13.20 5.46 7.23
C LEU A 252 12.65 4.36 8.14
N SER A 253 11.78 3.48 7.63
CA SER A 253 11.28 2.33 8.38
C SER A 253 12.25 1.15 8.39
N THR A 254 13.18 1.09 7.45
CA THR A 254 14.27 0.10 7.41
C THR A 254 15.43 0.63 8.25
N ASP A 255 15.55 0.11 9.46
CA ASP A 255 16.61 0.44 10.41
C ASP A 255 17.29 -0.85 10.86
N PRO A 256 18.61 -1.00 10.72
CA PRO A 256 19.32 -2.21 11.18
C PRO A 256 19.18 -2.49 12.68
N LYS A 257 18.78 -1.51 13.47
CA LYS A 257 18.54 -1.66 14.92
C LYS A 257 17.14 -2.18 15.25
N ARG A 258 16.21 -2.19 14.28
CA ARG A 258 14.79 -2.51 14.46
C ARG A 258 14.36 -3.59 13.47
N ALA A 259 13.60 -4.58 13.93
CA ALA A 259 13.13 -5.65 13.04
C ALA A 259 11.89 -5.19 12.25
N LEU A 260 11.87 -5.46 10.95
CA LEU A 260 10.76 -5.16 10.06
C LEU A 260 9.56 -6.04 10.38
N ILE A 261 8.38 -5.46 10.60
CA ILE A 261 7.10 -6.16 10.65
C ILE A 261 6.56 -6.31 9.22
N GLY A 262 6.59 -5.22 8.46
CA GLY A 262 6.23 -5.15 7.05
C GLY A 262 6.46 -3.77 6.46
N ASP A 263 6.44 -3.67 5.13
CA ASP A 263 6.83 -2.45 4.42
C ASP A 263 5.66 -1.61 3.88
N ASP A 264 4.41 -2.17 3.84
CA ASP A 264 3.34 -1.49 3.10
C ASP A 264 1.93 -1.55 3.73
N GLU A 265 1.46 -2.70 4.24
CA GLU A 265 0.05 -2.88 4.64
C GLU A 265 -0.07 -3.58 6.00
N HIS A 266 -0.73 -2.93 6.95
CA HIS A 266 -0.85 -3.44 8.32
C HIS A 266 -2.25 -3.27 8.89
N GLY A 267 -2.59 -4.18 9.82
CA GLY A 267 -3.70 -4.03 10.74
C GLY A 267 -3.21 -3.68 12.16
N TRP A 268 -4.09 -3.08 12.94
CA TRP A 268 -3.86 -2.85 14.36
C TRP A 268 -5.13 -3.15 15.14
N ASP A 269 -5.10 -4.23 15.88
CA ASP A 269 -6.22 -4.70 16.70
C ASP A 269 -5.95 -4.57 18.22
N LYS A 270 -6.72 -5.29 19.02
CA LYS A 270 -6.55 -5.33 20.47
C LYS A 270 -5.25 -5.99 20.95
N ASP A 271 -4.60 -6.78 20.12
CA ASP A 271 -3.38 -7.52 20.44
C ASP A 271 -2.10 -6.83 19.93
N GLY A 272 -2.23 -5.91 18.98
CA GLY A 272 -1.12 -5.15 18.44
C GLY A 272 -1.15 -4.98 16.91
N VAL A 273 0.02 -4.63 16.35
CA VAL A 273 0.22 -4.39 14.92
C VAL A 273 0.60 -5.69 14.22
N PHE A 274 0.00 -5.95 13.07
CA PHE A 274 0.28 -7.14 12.25
C PHE A 274 0.29 -6.81 10.77
N ASN A 275 1.17 -7.47 10.02
CA ASN A 275 1.28 -7.33 8.57
C ASN A 275 0.12 -8.08 7.88
N PHE A 276 -0.42 -7.53 6.80
CA PHE A 276 -1.36 -8.27 5.95
C PHE A 276 -0.66 -9.23 5.00
N GLU A 277 0.60 -8.99 4.70
CA GLU A 277 1.37 -9.60 3.64
C GLU A 277 2.41 -10.60 4.18
N GLY A 278 2.67 -11.62 3.37
CA GLY A 278 3.75 -12.60 3.60
C GLY A 278 5.03 -12.28 2.82
N GLY A 279 5.08 -11.16 2.12
CA GLY A 279 6.20 -10.73 1.30
C GLY A 279 6.25 -9.23 1.10
N CYS A 280 7.16 -8.79 0.24
CA CYS A 280 7.35 -7.38 -0.11
C CYS A 280 7.19 -7.19 -1.63
N TYR A 281 6.72 -6.00 -2.03
CA TYR A 281 6.53 -5.61 -3.43
C TYR A 281 7.19 -4.26 -3.70
N ALA A 282 8.48 -4.30 -4.02
CA ALA A 282 9.32 -3.12 -4.13
C ALA A 282 9.43 -2.61 -5.58
N LYS A 283 9.67 -1.31 -5.75
CA LYS A 283 10.14 -0.72 -7.01
C LYS A 283 11.59 -1.10 -7.24
N THR A 284 11.93 -1.33 -8.52
CA THR A 284 13.30 -1.69 -8.90
C THR A 284 13.92 -0.73 -9.92
N ILE A 285 13.18 0.29 -10.37
CA ILE A 285 13.78 1.33 -11.20
C ILE A 285 14.87 2.07 -10.41
N ASP A 286 16.03 2.23 -11.02
CA ASP A 286 17.24 2.83 -10.42
C ASP A 286 17.70 2.12 -9.12
N LEU A 287 17.33 0.84 -8.93
CA LEU A 287 17.74 0.07 -7.75
C LEU A 287 19.27 -0.05 -7.72
N ASP A 288 19.85 0.40 -6.61
CA ASP A 288 21.27 0.37 -6.36
C ASP A 288 21.62 -0.48 -5.13
N LYS A 289 22.60 -1.36 -5.28
CA LYS A 289 22.99 -2.33 -4.26
C LYS A 289 23.54 -1.70 -2.98
N GLU A 290 24.17 -0.54 -3.08
CA GLU A 290 24.78 0.11 -1.93
C GLU A 290 23.75 0.92 -1.12
N SER A 291 22.81 1.55 -1.83
CA SER A 291 21.76 2.36 -1.20
C SER A 291 20.57 1.55 -0.68
N GLU A 292 20.23 0.45 -1.36
CA GLU A 292 19.08 -0.42 -1.02
C GLU A 292 19.47 -1.91 -0.97
N PRO A 293 20.44 -2.29 -0.11
CA PRO A 293 21.02 -3.64 -0.09
C PRO A 293 19.99 -4.73 0.22
N ASP A 294 19.02 -4.45 1.07
CA ASP A 294 18.01 -5.45 1.46
C ASP A 294 17.13 -5.85 0.27
N ILE A 295 16.66 -4.87 -0.51
CA ILE A 295 15.85 -5.13 -1.71
C ILE A 295 16.71 -5.83 -2.76
N TYR A 296 17.93 -5.34 -3.02
CA TYR A 296 18.81 -5.94 -4.02
C TYR A 296 19.15 -7.41 -3.70
N ASN A 297 19.48 -7.71 -2.46
CA ASN A 297 19.83 -9.08 -2.02
C ASN A 297 18.60 -10.00 -1.95
N ALA A 298 17.40 -9.45 -1.86
CA ALA A 298 16.15 -10.22 -1.93
C ALA A 298 15.82 -10.69 -3.35
N ILE A 299 16.44 -10.11 -4.38
CA ILE A 299 16.27 -10.52 -5.80
C ILE A 299 17.15 -11.75 -6.04
N ARG A 300 16.55 -12.92 -5.80
CA ARG A 300 17.19 -14.23 -5.96
C ARG A 300 16.13 -15.25 -6.34
N ARG A 301 16.47 -16.55 -6.37
CA ARG A 301 15.48 -17.62 -6.58
C ARG A 301 14.25 -17.40 -5.68
N ASP A 302 13.06 -17.61 -6.22
CA ASP A 302 11.74 -17.39 -5.64
C ASP A 302 11.28 -15.91 -5.60
N ALA A 303 12.12 -14.97 -6.02
CA ALA A 303 11.66 -13.62 -6.33
C ALA A 303 11.11 -13.54 -7.75
N LEU A 304 10.12 -12.68 -7.97
CA LEU A 304 9.49 -12.44 -9.26
C LEU A 304 9.60 -10.95 -9.64
N LEU A 305 10.31 -10.69 -10.74
CA LEU A 305 10.43 -9.35 -11.33
C LEU A 305 9.30 -9.11 -12.33
N GLU A 306 8.82 -7.89 -12.41
CA GLU A 306 7.81 -7.45 -13.38
C GLU A 306 8.33 -6.27 -14.20
N ASN A 307 8.33 -6.43 -15.52
CA ASN A 307 8.66 -5.39 -16.52
C ASN A 307 10.09 -4.82 -16.42
N VAL A 308 11.00 -5.55 -15.85
CA VAL A 308 12.41 -5.17 -15.80
C VAL A 308 13.08 -5.53 -17.13
N THR A 309 13.99 -4.69 -17.61
CA THR A 309 14.74 -4.99 -18.83
C THR A 309 15.82 -6.03 -18.54
N VAL A 310 15.82 -7.10 -19.32
CA VAL A 310 16.75 -8.23 -19.20
C VAL A 310 17.29 -8.57 -20.59
N ASP A 311 18.59 -8.70 -20.73
CA ASP A 311 19.22 -9.09 -22.00
C ASP A 311 19.12 -10.61 -22.28
N GLU A 312 19.62 -11.04 -23.42
CA GLU A 312 19.60 -12.44 -23.86
C GLU A 312 20.40 -13.41 -22.95
N ASN A 313 21.29 -12.87 -22.10
CA ASN A 313 22.08 -13.64 -21.13
C ASN A 313 21.46 -13.59 -19.72
N GLY A 314 20.31 -12.99 -19.56
CA GLY A 314 19.63 -12.85 -18.26
C GLY A 314 20.15 -11.69 -17.41
N LYS A 315 21.00 -10.82 -17.95
CA LYS A 315 21.54 -9.66 -17.23
C LYS A 315 20.49 -8.58 -17.10
N ILE A 316 20.35 -8.05 -15.88
CA ILE A 316 19.33 -7.08 -15.52
C ILE A 316 19.87 -5.66 -15.70
N ASP A 317 19.04 -4.77 -16.28
CA ASP A 317 19.26 -3.32 -16.29
C ASP A 317 18.16 -2.63 -15.49
N PHE A 318 18.44 -2.29 -14.23
CA PHE A 318 17.51 -1.58 -13.37
C PHE A 318 17.35 -0.09 -13.73
N THR A 319 18.22 0.47 -14.58
CA THR A 319 18.16 1.88 -14.99
C THR A 319 17.28 2.11 -16.21
N ASP A 320 16.93 1.02 -16.92
CA ASP A 320 16.10 1.11 -18.12
C ASP A 320 14.61 1.24 -17.77
N GLY A 321 14.10 2.46 -17.90
CA GLY A 321 12.68 2.77 -17.75
C GLY A 321 11.91 2.81 -19.09
N SER A 322 12.42 2.24 -20.16
CA SER A 322 11.80 2.29 -21.51
C SER A 322 10.45 1.58 -21.56
N VAL A 323 10.28 0.50 -20.81
CA VAL A 323 8.99 -0.21 -20.65
C VAL A 323 8.09 0.55 -19.68
N THR A 324 8.61 0.87 -18.50
CA THR A 324 7.89 1.61 -17.45
C THR A 324 8.84 2.12 -16.37
N GLN A 325 8.47 3.24 -15.73
CA GLN A 325 9.08 3.71 -14.49
C GLN A 325 8.58 2.94 -13.24
N ASN A 326 7.69 1.97 -13.43
CA ASN A 326 7.08 1.16 -12.36
C ASN A 326 7.52 -0.31 -12.43
N THR A 327 8.80 -0.54 -12.73
CA THR A 327 9.38 -1.88 -12.61
C THR A 327 9.31 -2.36 -11.16
N ARG A 328 9.03 -3.67 -10.95
CA ARG A 328 8.73 -4.23 -9.63
C ARG A 328 9.45 -5.54 -9.39
N VAL A 329 9.59 -5.86 -8.11
CA VAL A 329 9.91 -7.21 -7.63
C VAL A 329 8.98 -7.58 -6.48
N SER A 330 8.46 -8.81 -6.51
CA SER A 330 7.85 -9.46 -5.34
C SER A 330 8.75 -10.56 -4.82
N TYR A 331 8.86 -10.66 -3.50
CA TYR A 331 9.63 -11.71 -2.83
C TYR A 331 9.04 -12.04 -1.46
N PRO A 332 9.21 -13.30 -0.98
CA PRO A 332 8.76 -13.66 0.36
C PRO A 332 9.54 -12.85 1.41
N ILE A 333 8.88 -12.45 2.49
CA ILE A 333 9.48 -11.55 3.50
C ILE A 333 10.75 -12.13 4.14
N ASN A 334 10.89 -13.46 4.18
CA ASN A 334 12.08 -14.14 4.70
C ASN A 334 13.33 -14.00 3.80
N HIS A 335 13.22 -13.32 2.65
CA HIS A 335 14.38 -12.88 1.90
C HIS A 335 15.09 -11.69 2.58
N ILE A 336 14.42 -11.02 3.48
CA ILE A 336 15.00 -9.97 4.36
C ILE A 336 15.43 -10.63 5.67
N ASP A 337 16.65 -10.33 6.11
CA ASP A 337 17.23 -10.96 7.30
C ASP A 337 16.66 -10.38 8.61
N ASN A 338 16.53 -9.05 8.69
CA ASN A 338 16.10 -8.34 9.89
C ASN A 338 14.58 -8.16 9.94
N ILE A 339 13.86 -9.25 10.11
CA ILE A 339 12.39 -9.28 10.21
C ILE A 339 11.93 -9.86 11.54
N VAL A 340 10.69 -9.57 11.91
CA VAL A 340 10.02 -10.20 13.05
C VAL A 340 9.72 -11.67 12.76
N LYS A 341 10.12 -12.54 13.65
CA LYS A 341 9.94 -14.00 13.54
C LYS A 341 9.19 -14.53 14.77
N PRO A 342 8.39 -15.60 14.62
CA PRO A 342 8.13 -16.42 13.42
C PRO A 342 7.07 -15.84 12.48
N VAL A 343 6.29 -14.86 12.92
CA VAL A 343 5.23 -14.21 12.16
C VAL A 343 5.35 -12.69 12.23
N SER A 344 4.95 -12.01 11.18
CA SER A 344 5.03 -10.55 11.03
C SER A 344 3.97 -9.82 11.89
N LYS A 345 4.07 -9.95 13.22
CA LYS A 345 3.23 -9.23 14.18
C LYS A 345 4.03 -8.86 15.43
N ALA A 346 3.63 -7.79 16.11
CA ALA A 346 4.24 -7.33 17.35
C ALA A 346 3.19 -6.71 18.26
N GLY A 347 3.61 -6.10 19.36
CA GLY A 347 2.71 -5.42 20.29
C GLY A 347 2.10 -4.14 19.69
N HIS A 348 1.50 -3.34 20.57
CA HIS A 348 0.88 -2.07 20.16
C HIS A 348 1.93 -1.05 19.73
N ALA A 349 1.58 -0.24 18.72
CA ALA A 349 2.40 0.89 18.35
C ALA A 349 2.53 1.88 19.53
N LYS A 350 3.73 2.43 19.67
CA LYS A 350 4.06 3.51 20.59
C LYS A 350 4.27 4.83 19.87
N LYS A 351 4.74 4.78 18.64
CA LYS A 351 4.97 5.96 17.80
C LYS A 351 4.29 5.79 16.45
N VAL A 352 3.53 6.82 16.07
CA VAL A 352 2.85 6.96 14.78
C VAL A 352 3.48 8.13 14.04
N ILE A 353 4.09 7.88 12.90
CA ILE A 353 4.87 8.87 12.17
C ILE A 353 4.23 9.11 10.80
N PHE A 354 3.78 10.33 10.56
CA PHE A 354 3.29 10.78 9.26
C PHE A 354 4.42 11.45 8.51
N LEU A 355 4.91 10.82 7.45
CA LEU A 355 5.94 11.37 6.58
C LEU A 355 5.30 12.22 5.50
N THR A 356 5.77 13.44 5.36
CA THR A 356 5.44 14.34 4.26
C THR A 356 6.72 14.82 3.59
N ALA A 357 6.62 15.27 2.35
CA ALA A 357 7.71 15.97 1.66
C ALA A 357 7.15 17.30 1.16
N ASP A 358 7.24 18.33 1.99
CA ASP A 358 6.85 19.68 1.64
C ASP A 358 7.89 20.33 0.71
N ALA A 359 7.49 20.68 -0.50
CA ALA A 359 8.37 21.35 -1.47
C ALA A 359 8.31 22.89 -1.39
N PHE A 360 7.47 23.43 -0.51
CA PHE A 360 7.24 24.88 -0.38
C PHE A 360 8.06 25.52 0.72
N GLY A 361 8.66 24.70 1.61
CA GLY A 361 9.48 25.17 2.72
C GLY A 361 8.67 25.75 3.88
N VAL A 362 7.46 25.30 4.09
CA VAL A 362 6.50 25.83 5.07
C VAL A 362 6.46 24.98 6.33
N LEU A 363 6.34 23.66 6.17
CA LEU A 363 6.16 22.75 7.29
C LEU A 363 7.48 22.51 8.06
N PRO A 364 7.40 22.42 9.41
CA PRO A 364 8.58 22.10 10.21
C PRO A 364 9.09 20.69 9.94
N PRO A 365 10.38 20.41 10.18
CA PRO A 365 10.95 19.06 10.07
C PRO A 365 10.25 18.04 10.95
N VAL A 366 9.75 18.46 12.11
CA VAL A 366 9.01 17.61 13.03
C VAL A 366 8.01 18.41 13.85
N SER A 367 6.86 17.81 14.12
CA SER A 367 5.86 18.35 15.04
C SER A 367 5.16 17.21 15.78
N LYS A 368 4.94 17.38 17.08
CA LYS A 368 4.03 16.52 17.85
C LYS A 368 2.58 16.92 17.53
N LEU A 369 1.72 15.94 17.36
CA LEU A 369 0.32 16.17 17.00
C LEU A 369 -0.61 15.83 18.18
N THR A 370 -1.63 16.68 18.39
CA THR A 370 -2.78 16.34 19.23
C THR A 370 -3.65 15.29 18.53
N ASP A 371 -4.58 14.67 19.22
CA ASP A 371 -5.53 13.72 18.62
C ASP A 371 -6.30 14.31 17.43
N ALA A 372 -6.79 15.53 17.59
CA ALA A 372 -7.51 16.22 16.52
C ALA A 372 -6.61 16.57 15.32
N GLN A 373 -5.38 17.01 15.57
CA GLN A 373 -4.40 17.24 14.51
C GLN A 373 -3.97 15.93 13.85
N THR A 374 -3.84 14.85 14.62
CA THR A 374 -3.55 13.51 14.08
C THR A 374 -4.63 13.10 13.07
N LYS A 375 -5.91 13.20 13.43
CA LYS A 375 -7.01 12.93 12.51
C LYS A 375 -6.97 13.86 11.29
N TYR A 376 -6.76 15.16 11.49
CA TYR A 376 -6.73 16.16 10.41
C TYR A 376 -5.63 15.87 9.39
N HIS A 377 -4.39 15.66 9.85
CA HIS A 377 -3.25 15.39 8.97
C HIS A 377 -3.32 14.00 8.35
N PHE A 378 -3.86 13.01 9.05
CA PHE A 378 -4.12 11.69 8.50
C PHE A 378 -5.16 11.75 7.37
N LEU A 379 -6.27 12.46 7.56
CA LEU A 379 -7.27 12.67 6.52
C LEU A 379 -6.72 13.44 5.33
N SER A 380 -5.86 14.43 5.56
CA SER A 380 -5.24 15.20 4.49
C SER A 380 -4.24 14.38 3.67
N GLY A 381 -3.38 13.60 4.32
CA GLY A 381 -2.36 12.78 3.67
C GLY A 381 -1.51 13.59 2.69
N PHE A 382 -0.99 14.74 3.15
CA PHE A 382 -0.28 15.70 2.31
C PHE A 382 1.14 15.27 1.95
N THR A 383 1.52 15.50 0.71
CA THR A 383 2.91 15.57 0.24
C THR A 383 2.99 16.44 -1.01
N ALA A 384 4.21 16.80 -1.44
CA ALA A 384 4.43 17.36 -2.77
C ALA A 384 5.01 16.28 -3.69
N LYS A 385 4.42 16.07 -4.85
CA LYS A 385 5.04 15.31 -5.94
C LYS A 385 6.16 16.14 -6.53
N LEU A 386 7.33 15.55 -6.62
CA LEU A 386 8.52 16.25 -7.10
C LEU A 386 8.62 16.19 -8.63
N ALA A 387 9.28 17.19 -9.23
CA ALA A 387 9.63 17.16 -10.64
C ALA A 387 10.41 15.87 -10.96
N GLY A 388 10.00 15.18 -12.04
CA GLY A 388 10.65 13.94 -12.49
C GLY A 388 10.26 12.66 -11.73
N THR A 389 9.43 12.73 -10.67
CA THR A 389 8.96 11.53 -9.94
C THR A 389 7.82 10.79 -10.65
N GLU A 390 7.09 11.49 -11.50
CA GLU A 390 6.05 10.94 -12.38
C GLU A 390 6.11 11.63 -13.74
N ARG A 391 5.69 10.91 -14.79
CA ARG A 391 5.68 11.44 -16.16
C ARG A 391 4.78 12.69 -16.24
N GLY A 392 5.34 13.80 -16.70
CA GLY A 392 4.63 15.07 -16.90
C GLY A 392 4.66 16.02 -15.70
N ILE A 393 5.32 15.67 -14.59
CA ILE A 393 5.54 16.57 -13.46
C ILE A 393 6.89 17.27 -13.63
N THR A 394 6.84 18.56 -13.99
CA THR A 394 8.00 19.43 -14.21
C THR A 394 8.29 20.36 -13.05
N GLU A 395 7.30 20.59 -12.17
CA GLU A 395 7.40 21.40 -10.96
C GLU A 395 6.75 20.66 -9.77
N PRO A 396 7.09 20.99 -8.51
CA PRO A 396 6.45 20.39 -7.36
C PRO A 396 4.95 20.66 -7.35
N VAL A 397 4.14 19.59 -7.21
CA VAL A 397 2.67 19.68 -7.16
C VAL A 397 2.18 19.20 -5.80
N PRO A 398 1.41 20.01 -5.06
CA PRO A 398 0.78 19.58 -3.82
C PRO A 398 -0.19 18.43 -4.11
N THR A 399 -0.09 17.38 -3.31
CA THR A 399 -0.89 16.18 -3.45
C THR A 399 -1.48 15.80 -2.12
N PHE A 400 -2.78 15.49 -2.12
CA PHE A 400 -3.50 15.02 -0.95
C PHE A 400 -4.05 13.62 -1.23
N SER A 401 -3.73 12.67 -0.34
CA SER A 401 -4.22 11.30 -0.42
C SER A 401 -4.73 10.87 0.95
N SER A 402 -6.04 10.88 1.12
CA SER A 402 -6.70 10.57 2.39
C SER A 402 -6.14 9.31 3.03
N CYS A 403 -5.79 9.40 4.31
CA CYS A 403 -5.20 8.31 5.08
C CYS A 403 -3.94 7.70 4.43
N PHE A 404 -3.21 8.49 3.61
CA PHE A 404 -2.05 8.05 2.81
C PHE A 404 -2.34 6.89 1.85
N GLY A 405 -3.61 6.64 1.54
CA GLY A 405 -4.03 5.49 0.73
C GLY A 405 -5.40 5.66 0.07
N LYS A 406 -5.79 6.86 -0.34
CA LYS A 406 -7.12 7.21 -0.88
C LYS A 406 -7.66 6.20 -1.90
N ALA A 407 -6.81 5.71 -2.80
CA ALA A 407 -7.21 4.76 -3.84
C ALA A 407 -7.71 3.40 -3.31
N PHE A 408 -7.42 3.08 -2.05
CA PHE A 408 -7.74 1.79 -1.42
C PHE A 408 -8.84 1.90 -0.37
N LEU A 409 -9.26 3.11 -0.02
CA LEU A 409 -10.30 3.32 0.99
C LEU A 409 -11.67 2.93 0.43
N THR A 410 -12.41 2.14 1.18
CA THR A 410 -13.75 1.66 0.82
C THR A 410 -14.84 2.25 1.71
N LEU A 411 -14.48 2.66 2.92
CA LEU A 411 -15.35 3.39 3.85
C LEU A 411 -15.01 4.87 3.83
N HIS A 412 -15.88 5.69 4.41
CA HIS A 412 -15.59 7.12 4.54
C HIS A 412 -14.27 7.34 5.31
N PRO A 413 -13.38 8.24 4.84
CA PRO A 413 -12.04 8.41 5.44
C PRO A 413 -12.03 8.71 6.92
N THR A 414 -13.05 9.42 7.45
CA THR A 414 -13.18 9.70 8.89
C THR A 414 -13.24 8.44 9.74
N LYS A 415 -13.76 7.32 9.20
CA LYS A 415 -13.81 6.04 9.93
C LYS A 415 -12.41 5.49 10.22
N TYR A 416 -11.49 5.61 9.27
CA TYR A 416 -10.09 5.19 9.48
C TYR A 416 -9.37 6.07 10.49
N ALA A 417 -9.61 7.38 10.46
CA ALA A 417 -9.02 8.33 11.40
C ALA A 417 -9.54 8.10 12.83
N GLU A 418 -10.84 7.84 12.98
CA GLU A 418 -11.47 7.49 14.26
C GLU A 418 -10.81 6.25 14.86
N VAL A 419 -10.78 5.13 14.13
CA VAL A 419 -10.25 3.85 14.62
C VAL A 419 -8.74 3.94 14.90
N LEU A 420 -7.96 4.66 14.08
CA LEU A 420 -6.53 4.87 14.34
C LEU A 420 -6.31 5.57 15.69
N VAL A 421 -7.00 6.68 15.95
CA VAL A 421 -6.83 7.45 17.19
C VAL A 421 -7.38 6.68 18.40
N GLU A 422 -8.46 5.90 18.25
CA GLU A 422 -8.91 4.99 19.30
C GLU A 422 -7.85 3.95 19.68
N ARG A 423 -7.17 3.34 18.70
CA ARG A 423 -6.07 2.41 18.97
C ARG A 423 -4.88 3.12 19.63
N MET A 424 -4.53 4.32 19.16
CA MET A 424 -3.47 5.13 19.77
C MET A 424 -3.76 5.43 21.22
N ASN A 425 -4.97 5.91 21.55
CA ASN A 425 -5.36 6.24 22.91
C ASN A 425 -5.38 5.01 23.83
N ALA A 426 -5.87 3.87 23.32
CA ALA A 426 -5.86 2.62 24.07
C ALA A 426 -4.44 2.10 24.40
N SER A 427 -3.43 2.45 23.60
CA SER A 427 -2.03 2.01 23.77
C SER A 427 -1.11 3.07 24.35
N GLY A 428 -1.57 4.32 24.46
CA GLY A 428 -0.75 5.48 24.82
C GLY A 428 0.26 5.84 23.72
N ALA A 429 -0.08 5.60 22.45
CA ALA A 429 0.76 5.97 21.32
C ALA A 429 0.71 7.47 21.04
N GLU A 430 1.82 8.02 20.56
CA GLU A 430 1.95 9.43 20.18
C GLU A 430 2.16 9.57 18.68
N ALA A 431 1.61 10.64 18.11
CA ALA A 431 1.73 10.94 16.68
C ALA A 431 2.65 12.12 16.42
N TYR A 432 3.44 12.00 15.35
CA TYR A 432 4.35 13.02 14.85
C TYR A 432 4.18 13.21 13.36
N LEU A 433 4.19 14.48 12.92
CA LEU A 433 4.35 14.86 11.53
C LEU A 433 5.82 15.11 11.26
N VAL A 434 6.41 14.40 10.31
CA VAL A 434 7.83 14.54 9.95
C VAL A 434 7.94 14.95 8.47
N ASN A 435 8.53 16.12 8.25
CA ASN A 435 8.76 16.67 6.92
C ASN A 435 10.16 16.30 6.42
N THR A 436 10.22 15.50 5.37
CA THR A 436 11.46 15.12 4.66
C THR A 436 11.72 15.94 3.41
N GLY A 437 10.95 17.01 3.21
CA GLY A 437 10.99 17.90 2.05
C GLY A 437 12.02 19.02 2.17
N TRP A 438 11.64 20.21 1.74
CA TRP A 438 12.50 21.39 1.66
C TRP A 438 12.22 22.37 2.78
N ASN A 439 13.18 23.25 3.03
CA ASN A 439 13.04 24.39 3.92
C ASN A 439 13.23 25.70 3.14
N GLY A 440 13.20 26.83 3.83
CA GLY A 440 13.29 28.17 3.23
C GLY A 440 14.61 28.48 2.51
N THR A 441 15.64 27.69 2.71
CA THR A 441 16.91 27.82 1.97
C THR A 441 16.82 27.26 0.54
N GLY A 442 15.71 26.63 0.17
CA GLY A 442 15.55 25.92 -1.11
C GLY A 442 16.30 24.57 -1.16
N LYS A 443 16.79 24.10 -0.02
CA LYS A 443 17.45 22.79 0.09
C LYS A 443 16.53 21.78 0.77
N ARG A 444 16.65 20.54 0.37
CA ARG A 444 15.97 19.43 1.05
C ARG A 444 16.59 19.20 2.43
N ILE A 445 15.75 18.91 3.42
CA ILE A 445 16.21 18.51 4.77
C ILE A 445 17.09 17.28 4.61
N SER A 446 18.26 17.31 5.27
CA SER A 446 19.25 16.24 5.09
C SER A 446 18.74 14.92 5.65
N ILE A 447 19.15 13.81 5.04
CA ILE A 447 18.81 12.48 5.56
C ILE A 447 19.41 12.28 6.98
N LYS A 448 20.54 12.93 7.28
CA LYS A 448 21.17 12.90 8.60
C LYS A 448 20.26 13.55 9.64
N ASP A 449 19.75 14.76 9.37
CA ASP A 449 18.83 15.46 10.28
C ASP A 449 17.51 14.71 10.43
N THR A 450 16.98 14.19 9.31
CA THR A 450 15.76 13.37 9.33
C THR A 450 15.94 12.12 10.21
N ARG A 451 17.06 11.41 10.10
CA ARG A 451 17.34 10.24 10.95
C ARG A 451 17.52 10.63 12.42
N ALA A 452 18.18 11.75 12.71
CA ALA A 452 18.30 12.25 14.08
C ALA A 452 16.93 12.57 14.70
N ILE A 453 16.03 13.15 13.92
CA ILE A 453 14.63 13.39 14.32
C ILE A 453 13.90 12.06 14.59
N ILE A 454 13.98 11.11 13.67
CA ILE A 454 13.35 9.80 13.86
C ILE A 454 13.92 9.09 15.09
N ASP A 455 15.23 9.08 15.28
CA ASP A 455 15.87 8.50 16.46
C ASP A 455 15.33 9.14 17.75
N SER A 456 15.19 10.48 17.80
CA SER A 456 14.66 11.19 18.97
C SER A 456 13.18 10.91 19.26
N ILE A 457 12.38 10.59 18.21
CA ILE A 457 11.00 10.11 18.38
C ILE A 457 11.00 8.71 18.96
N LEU A 458 11.83 7.82 18.43
CA LEU A 458 11.85 6.41 18.79
C LEU A 458 12.41 6.16 20.20
N ASP A 459 13.42 6.92 20.61
CA ASP A 459 14.00 6.82 21.97
C ASP A 459 13.25 7.67 23.01
N GLY A 460 12.27 8.47 22.57
CA GLY A 460 11.46 9.33 23.46
C GLY A 460 12.14 10.62 23.91
N SER A 461 13.37 10.92 23.48
CA SER A 461 14.09 12.13 23.90
C SER A 461 13.40 13.42 23.44
N ILE A 462 12.67 13.37 22.30
CA ILE A 462 11.88 14.51 21.81
C ILE A 462 10.80 14.96 22.81
N GLU A 463 10.30 14.08 23.66
CA GLU A 463 9.25 14.39 24.66
C GLU A 463 9.75 15.32 25.78
N HIS A 464 11.07 15.38 25.97
CA HIS A 464 11.74 16.21 26.97
C HIS A 464 12.33 17.50 26.39
N ALA A 465 12.24 17.69 25.07
CA ALA A 465 12.73 18.88 24.40
C ALA A 465 11.81 20.09 24.71
N PRO A 466 12.37 21.30 24.89
CA PRO A 466 11.56 22.50 24.97
C PRO A 466 10.87 22.74 23.62
N THR A 467 9.62 23.20 23.67
CA THR A 467 8.77 23.36 22.48
C THR A 467 8.27 24.79 22.29
N LYS A 468 7.84 25.11 21.09
CA LYS A 468 7.09 26.31 20.72
C LYS A 468 6.02 25.97 19.68
N ILE A 469 5.02 26.87 19.53
CA ILE A 469 3.96 26.73 18.52
C ILE A 469 4.32 27.57 17.30
N ILE A 470 4.20 26.98 16.11
CA ILE A 470 4.32 27.69 14.83
C ILE A 470 2.93 28.18 14.40
N PRO A 471 2.78 29.47 14.01
CA PRO A 471 1.50 30.03 13.64
C PRO A 471 0.94 29.41 12.35
N ILE A 472 -0.32 29.71 12.03
CA ILE A 472 -1.12 29.25 10.90
C ILE A 472 -1.49 27.77 11.04
N PHE A 473 -0.51 26.86 11.08
CA PHE A 473 -0.75 25.42 11.26
C PHE A 473 -0.88 25.01 12.73
N ASN A 474 -0.54 25.88 13.67
CA ASN A 474 -0.58 25.64 15.12
C ASN A 474 0.17 24.37 15.56
N LEU A 475 1.27 24.08 14.88
CA LEU A 475 2.09 22.88 15.11
C LEU A 475 3.07 23.11 16.26
N GLU A 476 3.12 22.17 17.20
CA GLU A 476 4.10 22.16 18.29
C GLU A 476 5.41 21.57 17.80
N VAL A 477 6.49 22.34 17.88
CA VAL A 477 7.82 21.95 17.39
C VAL A 477 8.85 22.05 18.51
N PRO A 478 9.82 21.12 18.55
CA PRO A 478 10.96 21.24 19.47
C PRO A 478 11.85 22.40 19.04
N THR A 479 12.48 23.07 20.00
CA THR A 479 13.45 24.14 19.75
C THR A 479 14.90 23.65 19.72
N GLU A 480 15.14 22.43 20.20
CA GLU A 480 16.43 21.74 20.15
C GLU A 480 16.22 20.21 20.11
N LEU A 481 17.07 19.51 19.40
CA LEU A 481 17.16 18.04 19.38
C LEU A 481 18.61 17.61 19.25
N ALA A 482 18.97 16.50 19.88
CA ALA A 482 20.31 15.93 19.78
C ALA A 482 20.64 15.55 18.32
N ASN A 483 21.85 15.86 17.89
CA ASN A 483 22.38 15.54 16.55
C ASN A 483 21.61 16.16 15.36
N CYS A 484 20.71 17.10 15.61
CA CYS A 484 19.96 17.85 14.60
C CYS A 484 20.34 19.33 14.64
N ASP A 485 20.43 20.00 13.50
CA ASP A 485 20.65 21.44 13.46
C ASP A 485 19.40 22.19 13.97
N ALA A 486 19.52 22.85 15.12
CA ALA A 486 18.41 23.58 15.73
C ALA A 486 17.82 24.68 14.81
N LYS A 487 18.60 25.21 13.87
CA LYS A 487 18.15 26.26 12.94
C LYS A 487 17.09 25.80 11.96
N ILE A 488 16.98 24.49 11.71
CA ILE A 488 15.95 23.98 10.78
C ILE A 488 14.64 23.66 11.48
N LEU A 489 14.60 23.54 12.81
CA LEU A 489 13.42 23.08 13.56
C LEU A 489 12.25 24.05 13.46
N ASP A 490 12.51 25.34 13.36
CA ASP A 490 11.52 26.33 12.97
C ASP A 490 11.76 26.74 11.51
N PRO A 491 10.85 26.42 10.58
CA PRO A 491 11.06 26.75 9.17
C PRO A 491 11.25 28.24 8.91
N ARG A 492 10.72 29.13 9.77
CA ARG A 492 10.85 30.59 9.65
C ARG A 492 12.30 31.05 9.77
N ASP A 493 13.10 30.32 10.58
CA ASP A 493 14.53 30.64 10.81
C ASP A 493 15.39 30.27 9.60
N THR A 494 14.85 29.55 8.62
CA THR A 494 15.53 29.19 7.36
C THR A 494 15.37 30.23 6.26
N TYR A 495 14.49 31.23 6.45
CA TYR A 495 14.25 32.32 5.51
C TYR A 495 15.07 33.56 5.84
N GLN A 496 15.48 34.29 4.81
CA GLN A 496 16.09 35.61 4.99
C GLN A 496 15.04 36.67 5.36
N ASP A 497 13.83 36.51 4.86
CA ASP A 497 12.65 37.34 5.16
C ASP A 497 11.49 36.46 5.56
N VAL A 498 11.06 36.58 6.81
CA VAL A 498 9.94 35.82 7.38
C VAL A 498 8.61 36.09 6.66
N ALA A 499 8.45 37.26 6.02
CA ALA A 499 7.27 37.56 5.23
C ALA A 499 7.09 36.61 4.02
N GLN A 500 8.21 36.10 3.50
CA GLN A 500 8.15 35.07 2.43
C GLN A 500 7.59 33.75 2.95
N TRP A 501 8.00 33.33 4.16
CA TRP A 501 7.42 32.15 4.81
C TRP A 501 5.93 32.36 5.04
N GLN A 502 5.53 33.51 5.57
CA GLN A 502 4.14 33.85 5.87
C GLN A 502 3.26 33.68 4.62
N SER A 503 3.66 34.29 3.49
CA SER A 503 2.92 34.20 2.23
C SER A 503 2.79 32.76 1.71
N LYS A 504 3.87 31.97 1.77
CA LYS A 504 3.85 30.55 1.36
C LYS A 504 3.00 29.70 2.29
N ALA A 505 3.06 29.97 3.60
CA ALA A 505 2.28 29.27 4.61
C ALA A 505 0.77 29.52 4.45
N GLU A 506 0.36 30.75 4.17
CA GLU A 506 -1.04 31.09 3.84
C GLU A 506 -1.51 30.38 2.58
N ASN A 507 -0.69 30.33 1.53
CA ASN A 507 -1.02 29.60 0.31
C ASN A 507 -1.19 28.10 0.56
N LEU A 508 -0.26 27.46 1.29
CA LEU A 508 -0.36 26.05 1.62
C LEU A 508 -1.55 25.77 2.54
N ALA A 509 -1.82 26.64 3.51
CA ALA A 509 -2.97 26.55 4.41
C ALA A 509 -4.29 26.57 3.64
N ASN A 510 -4.44 27.44 2.64
CA ASN A 510 -5.62 27.46 1.77
C ASN A 510 -5.83 26.12 1.06
N LEU A 511 -4.76 25.51 0.53
CA LEU A 511 -4.84 24.20 -0.11
C LEU A 511 -5.30 23.11 0.86
N PHE A 512 -4.83 23.12 2.10
CA PHE A 512 -5.31 22.22 3.15
C PHE A 512 -6.78 22.41 3.46
N VAL A 513 -7.22 23.66 3.63
CA VAL A 513 -8.62 24.01 3.90
C VAL A 513 -9.52 23.56 2.75
N GLU A 514 -9.16 23.88 1.50
CA GLU A 514 -9.90 23.46 0.31
C GLU A 514 -9.99 21.93 0.20
N ASN A 515 -8.88 21.23 0.42
CA ASN A 515 -8.88 19.76 0.40
C ASN A 515 -9.77 19.18 1.50
N PHE A 516 -9.79 19.79 2.68
CA PHE A 516 -10.52 19.25 3.84
C PHE A 516 -12.05 19.34 3.70
N VAL A 517 -12.57 20.20 2.85
CA VAL A 517 -14.02 20.36 2.60
C VAL A 517 -14.69 19.03 2.28
N GLN A 518 -14.03 18.14 1.55
CA GLN A 518 -14.59 16.82 1.18
C GLN A 518 -14.93 15.91 2.37
N PHE A 519 -14.43 16.22 3.57
CA PHE A 519 -14.66 15.44 4.79
C PHE A 519 -15.71 16.06 5.72
N THR A 520 -16.24 17.25 5.36
CA THR A 520 -17.20 17.97 6.21
C THR A 520 -18.67 17.63 5.92
N ASP A 521 -18.91 16.56 5.20
CA ASP A 521 -20.24 16.01 4.92
C ASP A 521 -20.83 15.23 6.11
N ASN A 522 -20.02 14.95 7.13
CA ASN A 522 -20.44 14.33 8.39
C ASN A 522 -19.97 15.14 9.62
N GLU A 523 -20.51 14.83 10.79
CA GLU A 523 -20.22 15.56 12.04
C GLU A 523 -18.78 15.39 12.53
N GLU A 524 -18.18 14.21 12.34
CA GLU A 524 -16.80 13.95 12.73
C GLU A 524 -15.84 14.87 11.95
N GLY A 525 -16.00 14.92 10.62
CA GLY A 525 -15.18 15.80 9.78
C GLY A 525 -15.38 17.30 10.08
N LYS A 526 -16.62 17.73 10.34
CA LYS A 526 -16.91 19.13 10.75
C LYS A 526 -16.18 19.48 12.04
N GLY A 527 -16.18 18.58 13.01
CA GLY A 527 -15.51 18.77 14.31
C GLY A 527 -13.99 18.93 14.21
N LEU A 528 -13.39 18.46 13.12
CA LEU A 528 -11.93 18.50 12.91
C LEU A 528 -11.43 19.77 12.20
N VAL A 529 -12.31 20.60 11.65
CA VAL A 529 -11.91 21.82 10.90
C VAL A 529 -11.01 22.74 11.75
N ALA A 530 -11.30 22.88 13.03
CA ALA A 530 -10.50 23.71 13.94
C ALA A 530 -9.09 23.16 14.23
N ALA A 531 -8.82 21.89 13.92
CA ALA A 531 -7.51 21.27 14.08
C ALA A 531 -6.59 21.52 12.87
N GLY A 532 -7.13 22.04 11.78
CA GLY A 532 -6.38 22.43 10.60
C GLY A 532 -5.79 23.85 10.70
N PRO A 533 -5.22 24.34 9.59
CA PRO A 533 -4.69 25.70 9.53
C PRO A 533 -5.73 26.76 9.87
N GLN A 534 -5.29 27.80 10.56
CA GLN A 534 -6.10 28.99 10.91
C GLN A 534 -5.52 30.20 10.19
N LEU A 535 -6.28 30.79 9.25
CA LEU A 535 -5.90 31.95 8.43
C LEU A 535 -6.37 33.26 9.03
#